data_08db2f19e0ced167216e6eb322f2628a
#
_entry.id   08db2f19e0ced167216e6eb322f2628a
#
_cell.length_a   1.000
_cell.length_b   1.000
_cell.length_c   1.000
_cell.angle_alpha   90.00
_cell.angle_beta   90.00
_cell.angle_gamma   90.00
#
_symmetry.space_group_name_H-M   'P 1'
#
loop_
_entity.id
_entity.type
_entity.pdbx_description
1 polymer ?
#
loop_
_entity_poly.entity_id
_entity_poly.type
_entity_poly.pdbx_seq_one_letter_code
_entity_poly.pdbx_strand_id
1 'polypeptide(L)'
;YLTLRNNYRYLKQEFQERVHSETQAVRGEVERLREAYLEEVGLDGLGVYSDAMCRVVAHAEKYSTDRDIPVLIEGESGTGKELIARYIHFFGAGSAILSFVAINCGAISQELFEGELFGHDPGAYTGATTRGQIGKIEAASGGTLFLDEIGELPPGVQVKLLRVLEDKKLYRLGSIKEIPVDIRIISATNKDLHREVEAKRFRLDLFYRVNMGHIRIPPLRERQEDIQPLAIRFAERAARRRGLKFDGFTPAAEKFLYSFDWPGNVRQLKNAMERLVLMQVSDRADLEDLAFIRDDATVPEKPAVIAPILADGDFKLPEAGWDIEAFNRKIIRMALEKHGGNRTKTANYLGISRRVLEGRLKKL
;
A
#
# COMPACT_ATOMS: atom_id res chain seq x y z
N TYR A 1 -16.37 66.21 13.88
CA TYR A 1 -15.50 65.15 14.49
C TYR A 1 -16.22 63.79 14.57
N LEU A 2 -17.46 63.73 14.99
CA LEU A 2 -18.26 62.50 15.09
C LEU A 2 -18.54 61.86 13.72
N THR A 3 -18.80 62.63 12.70
CA THR A 3 -19.08 62.16 11.33
C THR A 3 -17.85 61.53 10.68
N LEU A 4 -16.68 62.13 10.86
CA LEU A 4 -15.39 61.61 10.36
C LEU A 4 -15.04 60.29 11.02
N ARG A 5 -15.30 60.13 12.31
CA ARG A 5 -15.04 58.95 13.09
C ARG A 5 -15.97 57.76 12.68
N ASN A 6 -17.22 58.10 12.39
CA ASN A 6 -18.18 57.07 11.90
C ASN A 6 -17.84 56.62 10.49
N ASN A 7 -17.48 57.54 9.57
CA ASN A 7 -17.01 57.19 8.23
C ASN A 7 -15.76 56.35 8.23
N TYR A 8 -14.79 56.63 9.13
CA TYR A 8 -13.56 55.84 9.28
C TYR A 8 -13.87 54.43 9.79
N ARG A 9 -14.81 54.26 10.73
CA ARG A 9 -15.24 52.96 11.21
C ARG A 9 -15.92 52.14 10.11
N TYR A 10 -16.81 52.76 9.34
CA TYR A 10 -17.51 52.15 8.24
C TYR A 10 -16.54 51.67 7.15
N LEU A 11 -15.63 52.50 6.70
CA LEU A 11 -14.58 52.16 5.71
C LEU A 11 -13.65 51.06 6.21
N LYS A 12 -13.30 51.07 7.49
CA LYS A 12 -12.46 50.02 8.09
C LYS A 12 -13.18 48.66 8.11
N GLN A 13 -14.47 48.65 8.43
CA GLN A 13 -15.27 47.45 8.48
C GLN A 13 -15.50 46.88 7.06
N GLU A 14 -15.86 47.71 6.10
CA GLU A 14 -16.03 47.36 4.68
C GLU A 14 -14.69 46.81 4.11
N PHE A 15 -13.55 47.44 4.43
CA PHE A 15 -12.24 46.94 4.03
C PHE A 15 -11.93 45.58 4.64
N GLN A 16 -12.23 45.37 5.93
CA GLN A 16 -12.00 44.08 6.59
C GLN A 16 -12.88 42.98 6.01
N GLU A 17 -14.17 43.23 5.73
CA GLU A 17 -15.08 42.28 5.08
C GLU A 17 -14.64 41.94 3.66
N ARG A 18 -14.16 42.93 2.89
CA ARG A 18 -13.64 42.73 1.54
C ARG A 18 -12.36 41.92 1.53
N VAL A 19 -11.42 42.22 2.39
CA VAL A 19 -10.17 41.44 2.57
C VAL A 19 -10.51 40.01 2.98
N HIS A 20 -11.48 39.81 3.88
CA HIS A 20 -11.85 38.49 4.33
C HIS A 20 -12.52 37.67 3.20
N SER A 21 -13.43 38.28 2.45
CA SER A 21 -14.09 37.60 1.31
C SER A 21 -13.14 37.28 0.16
N GLU A 22 -12.23 38.20 -0.20
CA GLU A 22 -11.20 37.98 -1.20
C GLU A 22 -10.20 36.90 -0.75
N THR A 23 -9.81 36.90 0.53
CA THR A 23 -8.93 35.88 1.08
C THR A 23 -9.59 34.49 1.07
N GLN A 24 -10.89 34.39 1.35
CA GLN A 24 -11.63 33.12 1.26
C GLN A 24 -11.75 32.64 -0.19
N ALA A 25 -12.04 33.56 -1.13
CA ALA A 25 -12.12 33.21 -2.55
C ALA A 25 -10.78 32.69 -3.09
N VAL A 26 -9.67 33.37 -2.77
CA VAL A 26 -8.32 32.96 -3.15
C VAL A 26 -7.95 31.62 -2.51
N ARG A 27 -8.29 31.39 -1.23
CA ARG A 27 -8.07 30.09 -0.58
C ARG A 27 -8.86 28.97 -1.28
N GLY A 28 -10.11 29.22 -1.64
CA GLY A 28 -10.94 28.25 -2.37
C GLY A 28 -10.37 27.91 -3.75
N GLU A 29 -9.82 28.90 -4.46
CA GLU A 29 -9.19 28.69 -5.77
C GLU A 29 -7.86 27.92 -5.64
N VAL A 30 -7.04 28.28 -4.67
CA VAL A 30 -5.77 27.57 -4.37
C VAL A 30 -6.05 26.10 -4.00
N GLU A 31 -7.08 25.82 -3.21
CA GLU A 31 -7.45 24.45 -2.85
C GLU A 31 -7.96 23.66 -4.07
N ARG A 32 -8.75 24.25 -4.94
CA ARG A 32 -9.18 23.62 -6.20
C ARG A 32 -8.02 23.31 -7.14
N LEU A 33 -7.09 24.27 -7.30
CA LEU A 33 -5.90 24.06 -8.12
C LEU A 33 -4.99 22.98 -7.52
N ARG A 34 -4.87 22.95 -6.20
CA ARG A 34 -4.15 21.91 -5.48
C ARG A 34 -4.78 20.53 -5.69
N GLU A 35 -6.11 20.43 -5.54
CA GLU A 35 -6.82 19.17 -5.77
C GLU A 35 -6.67 18.68 -7.21
N ALA A 36 -6.83 19.56 -8.20
CA ALA A 36 -6.64 19.22 -9.61
C ALA A 36 -5.20 18.76 -9.90
N TYR A 37 -4.22 19.43 -9.33
CA TYR A 37 -2.81 19.04 -9.45
C TYR A 37 -2.53 17.69 -8.78
N LEU A 38 -3.04 17.47 -7.56
CA LEU A 38 -2.90 16.19 -6.86
C LEU A 38 -3.57 15.04 -7.62
N GLU A 39 -4.69 15.30 -8.30
CA GLU A 39 -5.36 14.33 -9.15
C GLU A 39 -4.52 14.00 -10.40
N GLU A 40 -3.98 15.02 -11.06
CA GLU A 40 -3.13 14.86 -12.26
C GLU A 40 -1.86 14.06 -11.97
N VAL A 41 -1.23 14.29 -10.83
CA VAL A 41 -0.01 13.56 -10.40
C VAL A 41 -0.31 12.24 -9.67
N GLY A 42 -1.57 11.86 -9.52
CA GLY A 42 -1.99 10.62 -8.86
C GLY A 42 -1.82 10.63 -7.33
N LEU A 43 -1.74 11.81 -6.72
CA LEU A 43 -1.66 12.02 -5.25
C LEU A 43 -3.02 12.30 -4.61
N ASP A 44 -4.09 12.19 -5.36
CA ASP A 44 -5.47 12.45 -4.93
C ASP A 44 -5.96 11.57 -3.75
N GLY A 45 -5.25 10.49 -3.47
CA GLY A 45 -5.49 9.64 -2.29
C GLY A 45 -4.71 10.06 -1.03
N LEU A 46 -3.82 11.07 -1.13
CA LEU A 46 -3.05 11.54 0.02
C LEU A 46 -3.91 12.48 0.87
N GLY A 47 -4.52 11.94 1.92
CA GLY A 47 -5.21 12.71 2.95
C GLY A 47 -4.22 13.18 4.01
N VAL A 48 -4.21 14.48 4.31
CA VAL A 48 -3.35 15.08 5.33
C VAL A 48 -4.24 15.92 6.23
N TYR A 49 -4.94 15.26 7.16
CA TYR A 49 -5.88 15.91 8.07
C TYR A 49 -5.42 15.80 9.52
N SER A 50 -4.64 14.77 9.87
CA SER A 50 -4.07 14.57 11.20
C SER A 50 -2.67 15.21 11.33
N ASP A 51 -2.31 15.61 12.56
CA ASP A 51 -0.96 16.06 12.89
C ASP A 51 0.11 15.01 12.58
N ALA A 52 -0.26 13.73 12.70
CA ALA A 52 0.61 12.62 12.35
C ALA A 52 0.99 12.63 10.87
N MET A 53 0.01 12.81 9.97
CA MET A 53 0.27 12.91 8.53
C MET A 53 0.95 14.23 8.15
N CYS A 54 0.66 15.33 8.82
CA CYS A 54 1.40 16.59 8.64
C CYS A 54 2.91 16.39 8.88
N ARG A 55 3.29 15.67 9.94
CA ARG A 55 4.71 15.34 10.21
C ARG A 55 5.31 14.43 9.13
N VAL A 56 4.57 13.43 8.65
CA VAL A 56 5.01 12.55 7.56
C VAL A 56 5.31 13.35 6.30
N VAL A 57 4.41 14.24 5.90
CA VAL A 57 4.58 15.10 4.72
C VAL A 57 5.75 16.06 4.90
N ALA A 58 5.90 16.70 6.08
CA ALA A 58 7.03 17.57 6.37
C ALA A 58 8.40 16.85 6.28
N HIS A 59 8.46 15.57 6.69
CA HIS A 59 9.67 14.76 6.48
C HIS A 59 9.87 14.43 5.00
N ALA A 60 8.81 14.11 4.28
CA ALA A 60 8.88 13.85 2.85
C ALA A 60 9.39 15.07 2.06
N GLU A 61 8.94 16.28 2.43
CA GLU A 61 9.43 17.54 1.87
C GLU A 61 10.93 17.73 2.10
N LYS A 62 11.40 17.51 3.34
CA LYS A 62 12.83 17.61 3.64
C LYS A 62 13.67 16.66 2.79
N TYR A 63 13.24 15.39 2.68
CA TYR A 63 13.96 14.44 1.85
C TYR A 63 13.82 14.69 0.37
N SER A 64 12.79 15.41 -0.08
CA SER A 64 12.62 15.74 -1.51
C SER A 64 13.71 16.64 -2.05
N THR A 65 14.32 17.49 -1.20
CA THR A 65 15.32 18.49 -1.60
C THR A 65 16.67 17.89 -2.01
N ASP A 66 16.99 16.69 -1.53
CA ASP A 66 18.26 16.00 -1.85
C ASP A 66 17.97 14.66 -2.51
N ARG A 67 18.35 14.51 -3.78
CA ARG A 67 18.12 13.30 -4.59
C ARG A 67 19.08 12.17 -4.27
N ASP A 68 20.23 12.45 -3.68
CA ASP A 68 21.25 11.46 -3.37
C ASP A 68 20.97 10.67 -2.10
N ILE A 69 20.03 11.15 -1.28
CA ILE A 69 19.59 10.46 -0.06
C ILE A 69 18.56 9.39 -0.41
N PRO A 70 18.88 8.09 -0.30
CA PRO A 70 17.89 7.02 -0.34
C PRO A 70 16.90 7.14 0.81
N VAL A 71 15.61 6.96 0.53
CA VAL A 71 14.54 7.10 1.53
C VAL A 71 13.83 5.76 1.72
N LEU A 72 13.75 5.30 2.97
CA LEU A 72 12.95 4.15 3.38
C LEU A 72 11.62 4.62 3.96
N ILE A 73 10.51 4.09 3.43
CA ILE A 73 9.16 4.37 3.89
C ILE A 73 8.61 3.09 4.54
N GLU A 74 8.42 3.13 5.86
CA GLU A 74 7.83 2.02 6.62
C GLU A 74 6.37 2.30 6.95
N GLY A 75 5.56 1.25 6.94
CA GLY A 75 4.15 1.32 7.33
C GLY A 75 3.39 0.08 6.90
N GLU A 76 2.27 -0.19 7.55
CA GLU A 76 1.40 -1.31 7.23
C GLU A 76 0.91 -1.27 5.77
N SER A 77 0.42 -2.41 5.28
CA SER A 77 -0.18 -2.47 3.95
C SER A 77 -1.37 -1.50 3.84
N GLY A 78 -1.46 -0.77 2.73
CA GLY A 78 -2.57 0.16 2.48
C GLY A 78 -2.50 1.51 3.20
N THR A 79 -1.39 1.86 3.88
CA THR A 79 -1.22 3.17 4.56
C THR A 79 -0.94 4.33 3.61
N GLY A 80 -0.53 4.06 2.36
CA GLY A 80 -0.24 5.08 1.35
C GLY A 80 1.25 5.29 1.08
N LYS A 81 2.11 4.28 1.31
CA LYS A 81 3.57 4.36 1.08
C LYS A 81 3.94 4.83 -0.33
N GLU A 82 3.28 4.31 -1.36
CA GLU A 82 3.51 4.72 -2.74
C GLU A 82 3.15 6.20 -2.97
N LEU A 83 2.09 6.70 -2.33
CA LEU A 83 1.71 8.12 -2.46
C LEU A 83 2.77 9.05 -1.86
N ILE A 84 3.36 8.67 -0.72
CA ILE A 84 4.48 9.42 -0.14
C ILE A 84 5.73 9.32 -1.03
N ALA A 85 6.01 8.17 -1.64
CA ALA A 85 7.13 8.04 -2.58
C ALA A 85 6.94 8.94 -3.82
N ARG A 86 5.73 8.98 -4.38
CA ARG A 86 5.37 9.91 -5.47
C ARG A 86 5.48 11.37 -5.05
N TYR A 87 5.01 11.70 -3.84
CA TYR A 87 5.15 13.05 -3.28
C TYR A 87 6.62 13.49 -3.23
N ILE A 88 7.51 12.66 -2.70
CA ILE A 88 8.95 12.93 -2.64
C ILE A 88 9.54 13.12 -4.06
N HIS A 89 9.12 12.29 -5.00
CA HIS A 89 9.56 12.39 -6.39
C HIS A 89 9.17 13.71 -7.03
N PHE A 90 7.88 14.08 -6.96
CA PHE A 90 7.35 15.29 -7.61
C PHE A 90 7.93 16.57 -7.02
N PHE A 91 7.98 16.68 -5.69
CA PHE A 91 8.53 17.86 -5.04
C PHE A 91 10.06 17.97 -5.19
N GLY A 92 10.77 16.85 -5.36
CA GLY A 92 12.19 16.83 -5.63
C GLY A 92 12.57 17.09 -7.09
N ALA A 93 11.63 16.89 -8.02
CA ALA A 93 11.86 17.11 -9.45
C ALA A 93 11.80 18.60 -9.85
N GLY A 94 11.21 19.45 -9.02
CA GLY A 94 10.96 20.86 -9.38
C GLY A 94 10.06 20.95 -10.62
N SER A 95 10.51 21.71 -11.65
CA SER A 95 9.81 21.81 -12.94
C SER A 95 10.23 20.75 -13.97
N ALA A 96 11.16 19.84 -13.63
CA ALA A 96 11.64 18.82 -14.55
C ALA A 96 10.69 17.62 -14.59
N ILE A 97 10.37 17.15 -15.79
CA ILE A 97 9.62 15.91 -16.00
C ILE A 97 10.61 14.74 -15.90
N LEU A 98 10.68 14.11 -14.72
CA LEU A 98 11.56 12.97 -14.47
C LEU A 98 10.75 11.67 -14.44
N SER A 99 11.38 10.55 -14.81
CA SER A 99 10.74 9.24 -14.77
C SER A 99 10.54 8.76 -13.32
N PHE A 100 9.35 8.20 -13.01
CA PHE A 100 9.08 7.44 -11.78
C PHE A 100 8.82 6.00 -12.16
N VAL A 101 9.79 5.11 -11.89
CA VAL A 101 9.71 3.69 -12.20
C VAL A 101 9.45 2.92 -10.92
N ALA A 102 8.29 2.29 -10.81
CA ALA A 102 7.91 1.47 -9.67
C ALA A 102 8.09 -0.02 -9.98
N ILE A 103 8.54 -0.78 -8.98
CA ILE A 103 8.59 -2.24 -9.01
C ILE A 103 8.19 -2.77 -7.63
N ASN A 104 7.30 -3.78 -7.61
CA ASN A 104 6.95 -4.49 -6.39
C ASN A 104 7.81 -5.74 -6.26
N CYS A 105 8.62 -5.81 -5.19
CA CYS A 105 9.59 -6.87 -4.98
C CYS A 105 8.97 -8.23 -4.59
N GLY A 106 7.71 -8.23 -4.12
CA GLY A 106 6.98 -9.44 -3.73
C GLY A 106 6.08 -10.02 -4.82
N ALA A 107 5.87 -9.30 -5.94
CA ALA A 107 4.86 -9.68 -6.94
C ALA A 107 5.38 -10.64 -8.03
N ILE A 108 6.68 -10.85 -8.14
CA ILE A 108 7.33 -11.55 -9.26
C ILE A 108 8.17 -12.70 -8.71
N SER A 109 8.25 -13.85 -9.44
CA SER A 109 9.14 -14.93 -9.06
C SER A 109 10.60 -14.48 -9.06
N GLN A 110 11.41 -15.05 -8.16
CA GLN A 110 12.81 -14.66 -7.97
C GLN A 110 13.63 -14.65 -9.27
N GLU A 111 13.44 -15.65 -10.11
CA GLU A 111 14.20 -15.80 -11.37
C GLU A 111 13.85 -14.71 -12.39
N LEU A 112 12.59 -14.31 -12.48
CA LEU A 112 12.14 -13.25 -13.38
C LEU A 112 12.47 -11.86 -12.81
N PHE A 113 12.50 -11.73 -11.49
CA PHE A 113 12.72 -10.44 -10.82
C PHE A 113 14.11 -9.86 -11.12
N GLU A 114 15.15 -10.69 -11.13
CA GLU A 114 16.50 -10.24 -11.50
C GLU A 114 16.54 -9.70 -12.94
N GLY A 115 15.89 -10.41 -13.87
CA GLY A 115 15.81 -9.99 -15.28
C GLY A 115 15.04 -8.69 -15.45
N GLU A 116 13.93 -8.50 -14.71
CA GLU A 116 13.18 -7.25 -14.76
C GLU A 116 13.92 -6.07 -14.13
N LEU A 117 14.60 -6.30 -13.00
CA LEU A 117 15.28 -5.22 -12.28
C LEU A 117 16.56 -4.78 -12.98
N PHE A 118 17.45 -5.73 -13.33
CA PHE A 118 18.78 -5.45 -13.89
C PHE A 118 18.81 -5.46 -15.42
N GLY A 119 17.80 -6.08 -16.07
CA GLY A 119 17.84 -6.35 -17.49
C GLY A 119 18.74 -7.57 -17.84
N HIS A 120 18.70 -7.99 -19.09
CA HIS A 120 19.50 -9.10 -19.57
C HIS A 120 19.95 -8.87 -21.02
N ASP A 121 21.14 -9.36 -21.36
CA ASP A 121 21.60 -9.47 -22.73
C ASP A 121 20.97 -10.70 -23.44
N PRO A 122 20.95 -10.75 -24.79
CA PRO A 122 20.42 -11.88 -25.54
C PRO A 122 21.02 -13.21 -25.07
N GLY A 123 20.16 -14.19 -24.74
CA GLY A 123 20.63 -15.53 -24.34
C GLY A 123 21.26 -15.65 -22.96
N ALA A 124 21.07 -14.67 -22.06
CA ALA A 124 21.68 -14.66 -20.72
C ALA A 124 21.27 -15.85 -19.83
N TYR A 125 20.06 -16.40 -20.03
CA TYR A 125 19.56 -17.59 -19.32
C TYR A 125 18.51 -18.34 -20.15
N THR A 126 18.19 -19.57 -19.76
CA THR A 126 17.15 -20.40 -20.42
C THR A 126 15.77 -19.74 -20.26
N GLY A 127 15.24 -19.21 -21.36
CA GLY A 127 13.98 -18.42 -21.39
C GLY A 127 14.19 -16.92 -21.59
N ALA A 128 15.43 -16.44 -21.61
CA ALA A 128 15.71 -15.05 -21.98
C ALA A 128 15.30 -14.75 -23.44
N THR A 129 14.76 -13.57 -23.67
CA THR A 129 14.40 -13.14 -25.02
C THR A 129 15.62 -13.01 -25.92
N THR A 130 15.47 -13.34 -27.22
CA THR A 130 16.55 -13.27 -28.21
C THR A 130 17.04 -11.83 -28.48
N ARG A 131 16.31 -10.82 -28.02
CA ARG A 131 16.66 -9.38 -28.20
C ARG A 131 17.28 -8.74 -26.99
N GLY A 132 17.36 -9.45 -25.81
CA GLY A 132 17.69 -8.82 -24.55
C GLY A 132 16.56 -7.92 -24.02
N GLN A 133 16.73 -7.37 -22.83
CA GLN A 133 15.75 -6.48 -22.21
C GLN A 133 16.45 -5.44 -21.33
N ILE A 134 16.00 -4.20 -21.41
CA ILE A 134 16.41 -3.10 -20.52
C ILE A 134 15.73 -3.32 -19.16
N GLY A 135 16.53 -3.24 -18.06
CA GLY A 135 16.02 -3.37 -16.70
C GLY A 135 15.37 -2.09 -16.17
N LYS A 136 14.57 -2.24 -15.10
CA LYS A 136 13.91 -1.11 -14.43
C LYS A 136 14.89 -0.08 -13.87
N ILE A 137 16.06 -0.52 -13.39
CA ILE A 137 17.13 0.39 -12.91
C ILE A 137 17.59 1.30 -14.05
N GLU A 138 17.88 0.74 -15.22
CA GLU A 138 18.32 1.51 -16.38
C GLU A 138 17.20 2.43 -16.90
N ALA A 139 15.96 1.96 -16.92
CA ALA A 139 14.77 2.74 -17.30
C ALA A 139 14.49 3.91 -16.34
N ALA A 140 14.92 3.80 -15.08
CA ALA A 140 14.78 4.84 -14.07
C ALA A 140 15.91 5.89 -14.12
N SER A 141 16.93 5.72 -14.99
CA SER A 141 18.09 6.63 -15.03
C SER A 141 17.65 8.07 -15.32
N GLY A 142 18.21 9.03 -14.60
CA GLY A 142 17.79 10.43 -14.57
C GLY A 142 16.54 10.70 -13.72
N GLY A 143 15.87 9.66 -13.21
CA GLY A 143 14.62 9.74 -12.46
C GLY A 143 14.65 9.10 -11.07
N THR A 144 13.55 8.45 -10.68
CA THR A 144 13.38 7.78 -9.40
C THR A 144 12.99 6.32 -9.61
N LEU A 145 13.71 5.41 -8.95
CA LEU A 145 13.33 4.02 -8.80
C LEU A 145 12.62 3.83 -7.45
N PHE A 146 11.38 3.38 -7.50
CA PHE A 146 10.60 3.03 -6.31
C PHE A 146 10.55 1.52 -6.14
N LEU A 147 11.10 1.03 -5.02
CA LEU A 147 11.13 -0.39 -4.65
C LEU A 147 10.05 -0.65 -3.58
N ASP A 148 8.87 -1.12 -3.98
CA ASP A 148 7.83 -1.49 -3.03
C ASP A 148 8.11 -2.89 -2.47
N GLU A 149 7.85 -3.08 -1.18
CA GLU A 149 8.10 -4.32 -0.44
C GLU A 149 9.57 -4.79 -0.50
N ILE A 150 10.52 -3.85 -0.28
CA ILE A 150 11.98 -4.15 -0.36
C ILE A 150 12.41 -5.31 0.56
N GLY A 151 11.69 -5.55 1.66
CA GLY A 151 11.93 -6.68 2.57
C GLY A 151 11.67 -8.06 1.97
N GLU A 152 11.10 -8.14 0.74
CA GLU A 152 10.88 -9.39 0.00
C GLU A 152 12.03 -9.70 -0.98
N LEU A 153 13.04 -8.82 -1.08
CA LEU A 153 14.17 -9.03 -1.99
C LEU A 153 14.95 -10.32 -1.70
N PRO A 154 15.16 -11.19 -2.69
CA PRO A 154 16.03 -12.35 -2.54
C PRO A 154 17.46 -11.96 -2.19
N PRO A 155 18.22 -12.78 -1.41
CA PRO A 155 19.58 -12.44 -0.98
C PRO A 155 20.55 -12.11 -2.14
N GLY A 156 20.46 -12.80 -3.27
CA GLY A 156 21.29 -12.53 -4.45
C GLY A 156 21.05 -11.15 -5.05
N VAL A 157 19.76 -10.71 -5.08
CA VAL A 157 19.36 -9.39 -5.57
C VAL A 157 19.85 -8.29 -4.63
N GLN A 158 19.79 -8.52 -3.32
CA GLN A 158 20.27 -7.55 -2.32
C GLN A 158 21.76 -7.18 -2.54
N VAL A 159 22.61 -8.17 -2.87
CA VAL A 159 24.04 -7.94 -3.16
C VAL A 159 24.22 -7.06 -4.42
N LYS A 160 23.48 -7.38 -5.47
CA LYS A 160 23.57 -6.62 -6.73
C LYS A 160 23.04 -5.20 -6.59
N LEU A 161 21.93 -5.03 -5.85
CA LEU A 161 21.34 -3.72 -5.58
C LEU A 161 22.29 -2.84 -4.76
N LEU A 162 22.97 -3.41 -3.75
CA LEU A 162 23.97 -2.70 -2.95
C LEU A 162 25.06 -2.11 -3.85
N ARG A 163 25.62 -2.92 -4.79
CA ARG A 163 26.63 -2.44 -5.74
C ARG A 163 26.14 -1.29 -6.60
N VAL A 164 24.91 -1.36 -7.09
CA VAL A 164 24.31 -0.25 -7.86
C VAL A 164 24.22 1.02 -7.02
N LEU A 165 23.85 0.90 -5.73
CA LEU A 165 23.76 2.03 -4.81
C LEU A 165 25.12 2.66 -4.47
N GLU A 166 26.17 1.85 -4.40
CA GLU A 166 27.55 2.29 -4.06
C GLU A 166 28.29 2.82 -5.28
N ASP A 167 28.34 2.01 -6.35
CA ASP A 167 29.17 2.28 -7.52
C ASP A 167 28.49 3.17 -8.56
N LYS A 168 27.17 3.39 -8.46
CA LYS A 168 26.35 4.08 -9.48
C LYS A 168 26.50 3.43 -10.87
N LYS A 169 26.70 2.11 -10.89
CA LYS A 169 26.88 1.32 -12.12
C LYS A 169 26.01 0.06 -12.07
N LEU A 170 25.58 -0.34 -13.25
CA LEU A 170 24.75 -1.52 -13.47
C LEU A 170 25.44 -2.47 -14.46
N TYR A 171 25.26 -3.77 -14.23
CA TYR A 171 25.57 -4.84 -15.18
C TYR A 171 24.28 -5.61 -15.51
N ARG A 172 23.95 -5.74 -16.79
CA ARG A 172 22.86 -6.62 -17.20
C ARG A 172 23.23 -8.08 -16.96
N LEU A 173 22.24 -8.92 -16.78
CA LEU A 173 22.48 -10.37 -16.65
C LEU A 173 23.14 -10.91 -17.93
N GLY A 174 24.20 -11.69 -17.75
CA GLY A 174 25.01 -12.21 -18.87
C GLY A 174 25.99 -11.23 -19.49
N SER A 175 26.08 -10.00 -18.99
CA SER A 175 26.94 -8.94 -19.53
C SER A 175 28.08 -8.58 -18.60
N ILE A 176 29.22 -8.22 -19.19
CA ILE A 176 30.38 -7.62 -18.49
C ILE A 176 30.45 -6.11 -18.70
N LYS A 177 29.52 -5.55 -19.49
CA LYS A 177 29.49 -4.12 -19.81
C LYS A 177 28.94 -3.31 -18.64
N GLU A 178 29.72 -2.34 -18.19
CA GLU A 178 29.30 -1.35 -17.21
C GLU A 178 28.35 -0.33 -17.86
N ILE A 179 27.24 -0.07 -17.17
CA ILE A 179 26.26 0.94 -17.54
C ILE A 179 26.17 1.94 -16.38
N PRO A 180 26.63 3.19 -16.53
CA PRO A 180 26.46 4.20 -15.50
C PRO A 180 24.98 4.52 -15.31
N VAL A 181 24.52 4.67 -14.05
CA VAL A 181 23.14 4.98 -13.70
C VAL A 181 23.10 6.12 -12.69
N ASP A 182 22.29 7.11 -12.97
CA ASP A 182 21.98 8.19 -12.04
C ASP A 182 20.50 8.07 -11.62
N ILE A 183 20.27 7.45 -10.49
CA ILE A 183 18.93 7.17 -9.98
C ILE A 183 18.78 7.61 -8.54
N ARG A 184 17.62 8.20 -8.25
CA ARG A 184 17.13 8.35 -6.90
C ARG A 184 16.45 7.05 -6.46
N ILE A 185 16.77 6.56 -5.26
CA ILE A 185 16.13 5.37 -4.70
C ILE A 185 15.15 5.77 -3.60
N ILE A 186 13.90 5.29 -3.72
CA ILE A 186 12.90 5.32 -2.65
C ILE A 186 12.43 3.88 -2.44
N SER A 187 12.49 3.40 -1.21
CA SER A 187 12.10 2.04 -0.85
C SER A 187 10.92 2.05 0.10
N ALA A 188 10.04 1.06 0.00
CA ALA A 188 8.92 0.91 0.94
C ALA A 188 8.85 -0.52 1.47
N THR A 189 8.37 -0.68 2.70
CA THR A 189 8.14 -1.99 3.31
C THR A 189 7.05 -1.95 4.39
N ASN A 190 6.38 -3.06 4.59
CA ASN A 190 5.50 -3.32 5.73
C ASN A 190 6.18 -4.19 6.81
N LYS A 191 7.39 -4.69 6.53
CA LYS A 191 8.19 -5.49 7.46
C LYS A 191 9.09 -4.60 8.32
N ASP A 192 9.37 -5.05 9.53
CA ASP A 192 10.44 -4.53 10.37
C ASP A 192 11.79 -5.03 9.84
N LEU A 193 12.50 -4.17 9.09
CA LEU A 193 13.79 -4.58 8.49
C LEU A 193 14.87 -4.88 9.53
N HIS A 194 14.80 -4.34 10.75
CA HIS A 194 15.72 -4.71 11.82
C HIS A 194 15.58 -6.20 12.17
N ARG A 195 14.35 -6.67 12.33
CA ARG A 195 14.06 -8.10 12.58
C ARG A 195 14.45 -8.98 11.40
N GLU A 196 14.29 -8.49 10.16
CA GLU A 196 14.72 -9.21 8.97
C GLU A 196 16.26 -9.35 8.91
N VAL A 197 17.00 -8.33 9.36
CA VAL A 197 18.48 -8.36 9.49
C VAL A 197 18.88 -9.36 10.58
N GLU A 198 18.29 -9.31 11.76
CA GLU A 198 18.56 -10.27 12.85
C GLU A 198 18.30 -11.72 12.40
N ALA A 199 17.24 -11.93 11.64
CA ALA A 199 16.88 -13.23 11.06
C ALA A 199 17.72 -13.62 9.83
N LYS A 200 18.72 -12.80 9.43
CA LYS A 200 19.60 -13.00 8.26
C LYS A 200 18.86 -13.11 6.91
N ARG A 201 17.64 -12.58 6.81
CA ARG A 201 16.88 -12.50 5.56
C ARG A 201 17.14 -11.19 4.82
N PHE A 202 17.59 -10.16 5.51
CA PHE A 202 18.00 -8.89 4.92
C PHE A 202 19.44 -8.56 5.34
N ARG A 203 20.25 -8.02 4.42
CA ARG A 203 21.64 -7.70 4.70
C ARG A 203 21.76 -6.38 5.45
N LEU A 204 22.64 -6.34 6.45
CA LEU A 204 22.88 -5.18 7.29
C LEU A 204 23.48 -3.99 6.50
N ASP A 205 24.39 -4.29 5.55
CA ASP A 205 25.03 -3.27 4.71
C ASP A 205 23.99 -2.57 3.80
N LEU A 206 23.12 -3.33 3.16
CA LEU A 206 22.03 -2.78 2.34
C LEU A 206 21.05 -1.98 3.20
N PHE A 207 20.70 -2.48 4.41
CA PHE A 207 19.80 -1.78 5.33
C PHE A 207 20.32 -0.37 5.63
N TYR A 208 21.57 -0.21 6.02
CA TYR A 208 22.13 1.12 6.29
C TYR A 208 22.18 1.99 5.04
N ARG A 209 22.37 1.40 3.86
CA ARG A 209 22.41 2.18 2.62
C ARG A 209 21.05 2.69 2.19
N VAL A 210 19.97 1.91 2.36
CA VAL A 210 18.61 2.34 1.98
C VAL A 210 17.91 3.17 3.06
N ASN A 211 18.34 3.08 4.31
CA ASN A 211 17.74 3.76 5.47
C ASN A 211 18.48 5.03 5.88
N MET A 212 18.99 5.81 4.91
CA MET A 212 19.59 7.12 5.19
C MET A 212 18.53 8.17 5.53
N GLY A 213 17.43 8.20 4.76
CA GLY A 213 16.21 8.91 5.09
C GLY A 213 15.15 7.91 5.54
N HIS A 214 14.46 8.19 6.66
CA HIS A 214 13.44 7.30 7.22
C HIS A 214 12.11 8.02 7.42
N ILE A 215 11.04 7.43 6.90
CA ILE A 215 9.66 7.90 7.08
C ILE A 215 8.81 6.74 7.56
N ARG A 216 8.17 6.90 8.71
CA ARG A 216 7.18 5.94 9.21
C ARG A 216 5.77 6.51 9.04
N ILE A 217 4.92 5.79 8.29
CA ILE A 217 3.52 6.16 8.12
C ILE A 217 2.71 5.39 9.17
N PRO A 218 2.00 6.10 10.07
CA PRO A 218 1.17 5.43 11.07
C PRO A 218 -0.03 4.73 10.42
N PRO A 219 -0.51 3.62 10.99
CA PRO A 219 -1.74 2.97 10.54
C PRO A 219 -2.95 3.88 10.76
N LEU A 220 -4.03 3.65 10.03
CA LEU A 220 -5.21 4.54 10.02
C LEU A 220 -5.86 4.67 11.40
N ARG A 221 -5.83 3.61 12.22
CA ARG A 221 -6.32 3.61 13.61
C ARG A 221 -5.56 4.56 14.56
N GLU A 222 -4.31 4.92 14.22
CA GLU A 222 -3.48 5.87 14.99
C GLU A 222 -3.61 7.33 14.48
N ARG A 223 -4.45 7.56 13.44
CA ARG A 223 -4.71 8.87 12.85
C ARG A 223 -6.21 9.02 12.52
N GLN A 224 -7.01 8.94 13.57
CA GLN A 224 -8.47 8.91 13.45
C GLN A 224 -9.05 10.14 12.77
N GLU A 225 -8.40 11.31 12.89
CA GLU A 225 -8.80 12.56 12.24
C GLU A 225 -8.82 12.44 10.70
N ASP A 226 -8.07 11.50 10.13
CA ASP A 226 -8.04 11.27 8.69
C ASP A 226 -9.23 10.41 8.21
N ILE A 227 -9.88 9.61 9.09
CA ILE A 227 -10.87 8.60 8.69
C ILE A 227 -12.07 9.23 8.00
N GLN A 228 -12.75 10.16 8.65
CA GLN A 228 -13.98 10.76 8.13
C GLN A 228 -13.74 11.58 6.85
N PRO A 229 -12.75 12.49 6.79
CA PRO A 229 -12.48 13.24 5.57
C PRO A 229 -12.12 12.35 4.38
N LEU A 230 -11.33 11.28 4.61
CA LEU A 230 -11.00 10.31 3.57
C LEU A 230 -12.23 9.52 3.13
N ALA A 231 -13.07 9.07 4.07
CA ALA A 231 -14.30 8.35 3.75
C ALA A 231 -15.25 9.18 2.89
N ILE A 232 -15.51 10.44 3.27
CA ILE A 232 -16.33 11.38 2.50
C ILE A 232 -15.75 11.55 1.10
N ARG A 233 -14.45 11.87 0.99
CA ARG A 233 -13.79 12.09 -0.30
C ARG A 233 -13.87 10.88 -1.23
N PHE A 234 -13.64 9.66 -0.71
CA PHE A 234 -13.73 8.45 -1.52
C PHE A 234 -15.17 8.15 -1.95
N ALA A 235 -16.15 8.33 -1.06
CA ALA A 235 -17.56 8.15 -1.39
C ALA A 235 -18.04 9.17 -2.42
N GLU A 236 -17.76 10.45 -2.24
CA GLU A 236 -18.09 11.50 -3.21
C GLU A 236 -17.50 11.25 -4.60
N ARG A 237 -16.21 10.84 -4.64
CA ARG A 237 -15.53 10.50 -5.89
C ARG A 237 -16.18 9.29 -6.57
N ALA A 238 -16.53 8.27 -5.81
CA ALA A 238 -17.23 7.09 -6.31
C ALA A 238 -18.62 7.43 -6.84
N ALA A 239 -19.36 8.33 -6.16
CA ALA A 239 -20.68 8.82 -6.56
C ALA A 239 -20.58 9.65 -7.85
N ARG A 240 -19.67 10.63 -7.92
CA ARG A 240 -19.45 11.45 -9.15
C ARG A 240 -19.19 10.59 -10.39
N ARG A 241 -18.33 9.57 -10.28
CA ARG A 241 -18.03 8.67 -11.40
C ARG A 241 -19.25 7.90 -11.93
N ARG A 242 -20.28 7.74 -11.10
CA ARG A 242 -21.50 6.99 -11.41
C ARG A 242 -22.71 7.88 -11.67
N GLY A 243 -22.56 9.20 -11.57
CA GLY A 243 -23.68 10.14 -11.65
C GLY A 243 -24.65 10.05 -10.49
N LEU A 244 -24.19 9.53 -9.34
CA LEU A 244 -24.95 9.41 -8.10
C LEU A 244 -24.66 10.61 -7.17
N LYS A 245 -25.52 10.81 -6.18
CA LYS A 245 -25.31 11.79 -5.11
C LYS A 245 -24.82 11.07 -3.85
N PHE A 246 -24.04 11.78 -3.07
CA PHE A 246 -23.64 11.34 -1.73
C PHE A 246 -23.65 12.55 -0.79
N ASP A 247 -24.52 12.53 0.21
CA ASP A 247 -24.75 13.63 1.15
C ASP A 247 -24.12 13.38 2.54
N GLY A 248 -23.18 12.42 2.62
CA GLY A 248 -22.43 12.11 3.84
C GLY A 248 -22.97 10.92 4.63
N PHE A 249 -22.61 10.86 5.90
CA PHE A 249 -22.95 9.78 6.81
C PHE A 249 -23.93 10.23 7.89
N THR A 250 -24.72 9.30 8.44
CA THR A 250 -25.46 9.54 9.67
C THR A 250 -24.48 9.51 10.88
N PRO A 251 -24.85 10.12 12.04
CA PRO A 251 -24.02 10.07 13.23
C PRO A 251 -23.70 8.65 13.71
N ALA A 252 -24.59 7.68 13.47
CA ALA A 252 -24.37 6.28 13.80
C ALA A 252 -23.31 5.65 12.88
N ALA A 253 -23.35 5.93 11.58
CA ALA A 253 -22.36 5.50 10.62
C ALA A 253 -20.97 6.13 10.89
N GLU A 254 -20.94 7.43 11.20
CA GLU A 254 -19.67 8.11 11.58
C GLU A 254 -19.02 7.47 12.79
N LYS A 255 -19.80 7.23 13.86
CA LYS A 255 -19.29 6.56 15.07
C LYS A 255 -18.71 5.19 14.76
N PHE A 256 -19.33 4.44 13.85
CA PHE A 256 -18.81 3.16 13.40
C PHE A 256 -17.48 3.30 12.68
N LEU A 257 -17.37 4.24 11.72
CA LEU A 257 -16.13 4.49 10.97
C LEU A 257 -14.93 4.77 11.90
N TYR A 258 -15.15 5.54 12.98
CA TYR A 258 -14.11 5.83 13.98
C TYR A 258 -13.78 4.63 14.90
N SER A 259 -14.76 3.76 15.17
CA SER A 259 -14.58 2.62 16.07
C SER A 259 -13.96 1.39 15.40
N PHE A 260 -13.87 1.38 14.07
CA PHE A 260 -13.32 0.26 13.32
C PHE A 260 -11.81 0.39 13.14
N ASP A 261 -11.05 -0.71 13.33
CA ASP A 261 -9.57 -0.70 13.36
C ASP A 261 -8.90 -0.56 12.00
N TRP A 262 -9.63 -0.75 10.91
CA TRP A 262 -9.14 -0.64 9.54
C TRP A 262 -7.83 -1.42 9.29
N PRO A 263 -7.80 -2.76 9.45
CA PRO A 263 -6.59 -3.55 9.27
C PRO A 263 -5.97 -3.43 7.88
N GLY A 264 -6.76 -3.14 6.85
CA GLY A 264 -6.30 -2.82 5.49
C GLY A 264 -6.09 -1.32 5.24
N ASN A 265 -6.11 -0.51 6.31
CA ASN A 265 -5.83 0.92 6.29
C ASN A 265 -6.66 1.70 5.23
N VAL A 266 -6.06 2.68 4.57
CA VAL A 266 -6.71 3.54 3.57
C VAL A 266 -7.19 2.73 2.35
N ARG A 267 -6.49 1.65 2.00
CA ARG A 267 -6.91 0.78 0.89
C ARG A 267 -8.25 0.11 1.19
N GLN A 268 -8.43 -0.39 2.41
CA GLN A 268 -9.70 -0.97 2.86
C GLN A 268 -10.79 0.09 2.94
N LEU A 269 -10.51 1.25 3.53
CA LEU A 269 -11.46 2.36 3.61
C LEU A 269 -11.95 2.78 2.22
N LYS A 270 -11.04 2.98 1.27
CA LYS A 270 -11.37 3.32 -0.12
C LYS A 270 -12.28 2.27 -0.76
N ASN A 271 -11.91 0.98 -0.68
CA ASN A 271 -12.71 -0.11 -1.24
C ASN A 271 -14.11 -0.18 -0.60
N ALA A 272 -14.18 0.03 0.73
CA ALA A 272 -15.45 0.07 1.44
C ALA A 272 -16.35 1.22 0.97
N MET A 273 -15.81 2.41 0.76
CA MET A 273 -16.59 3.56 0.25
C MET A 273 -17.01 3.37 -1.20
N GLU A 274 -16.18 2.79 -2.05
CA GLU A 274 -16.55 2.46 -3.44
C GLU A 274 -17.68 1.43 -3.48
N ARG A 275 -17.66 0.42 -2.60
CA ARG A 275 -18.72 -0.60 -2.46
C ARG A 275 -20.00 -0.01 -1.87
N LEU A 276 -19.87 0.83 -0.84
CA LEU A 276 -21.00 1.56 -0.24
C LEU A 276 -21.81 2.30 -1.31
N VAL A 277 -21.16 3.15 -2.09
CA VAL A 277 -21.80 3.93 -3.15
C VAL A 277 -22.41 3.06 -4.25
N LEU A 278 -21.79 1.91 -4.56
CA LEU A 278 -22.33 0.96 -5.54
C LEU A 278 -23.65 0.32 -5.08
N MET A 279 -23.78 0.08 -3.76
CA MET A 279 -24.93 -0.59 -3.15
C MET A 279 -25.92 0.40 -2.52
N GLN A 280 -25.66 1.70 -2.61
CA GLN A 280 -26.40 2.75 -1.95
C GLN A 280 -27.86 2.80 -2.42
N VAL A 281 -28.78 2.86 -1.44
CA VAL A 281 -30.22 3.00 -1.65
C VAL A 281 -30.67 4.45 -1.41
N SER A 282 -29.93 5.21 -0.57
CA SER A 282 -30.23 6.61 -0.22
C SER A 282 -28.99 7.48 -0.40
N ASP A 283 -29.18 8.79 -0.59
CA ASP A 283 -28.08 9.75 -0.77
C ASP A 283 -27.20 9.90 0.49
N ARG A 284 -27.70 9.49 1.66
CA ARG A 284 -27.01 9.53 2.94
C ARG A 284 -26.83 8.12 3.53
N ALA A 285 -25.60 7.75 3.80
CA ALA A 285 -25.25 6.42 4.29
C ALA A 285 -25.55 6.26 5.79
N ASP A 286 -26.18 5.15 6.17
CA ASP A 286 -26.44 4.78 7.56
C ASP A 286 -25.59 3.60 8.00
N LEU A 287 -25.69 3.26 9.28
CA LEU A 287 -24.96 2.15 9.90
C LEU A 287 -25.23 0.79 9.21
N GLU A 288 -26.47 0.57 8.77
CA GLU A 288 -26.86 -0.65 8.08
C GLU A 288 -26.14 -0.80 6.73
N ASP A 289 -25.91 0.31 6.03
CA ASP A 289 -25.17 0.33 4.76
C ASP A 289 -23.69 -0.06 4.92
N LEU A 290 -23.15 0.05 6.15
CA LEU A 290 -21.77 -0.30 6.50
C LEU A 290 -21.63 -1.71 7.11
N ALA A 291 -22.72 -2.47 7.25
CA ALA A 291 -22.70 -3.79 7.90
C ALA A 291 -21.71 -4.76 7.25
N PHE A 292 -21.55 -4.70 5.92
CA PHE A 292 -20.64 -5.54 5.17
C PHE A 292 -19.16 -5.38 5.59
N ILE A 293 -18.77 -4.24 6.16
CA ILE A 293 -17.39 -4.00 6.63
C ILE A 293 -17.05 -4.94 7.80
N ARG A 294 -18.05 -5.21 8.67
CA ARG A 294 -17.90 -6.17 9.78
C ARG A 294 -17.80 -7.60 9.27
N ASP A 295 -18.61 -7.94 8.28
CA ASP A 295 -18.64 -9.29 7.70
C ASP A 295 -17.33 -9.59 6.97
N ASP A 296 -16.76 -8.63 6.26
CA ASP A 296 -15.47 -8.75 5.58
C ASP A 296 -14.28 -8.81 6.58
N ALA A 297 -14.41 -8.18 7.75
CA ALA A 297 -13.40 -8.25 8.82
C ALA A 297 -13.41 -9.62 9.53
N THR A 298 -14.52 -10.34 9.46
CA THR A 298 -14.64 -11.73 9.93
C THR A 298 -14.20 -12.76 8.91
N VAL A 299 -13.53 -12.36 7.80
CA VAL A 299 -12.75 -13.33 7.00
C VAL A 299 -11.71 -13.90 7.97
N PRO A 300 -11.84 -15.15 8.40
CA PRO A 300 -10.92 -15.69 9.38
C PRO A 300 -9.51 -15.53 8.78
N GLU A 301 -8.61 -14.88 9.50
CA GLU A 301 -7.18 -15.21 9.38
C GLU A 301 -7.13 -16.71 9.15
N LYS A 302 -6.42 -17.15 8.12
CA LYS A 302 -6.24 -18.58 7.85
C LYS A 302 -6.22 -19.28 9.20
N PRO A 303 -7.15 -20.18 9.48
CA PRO A 303 -7.27 -20.70 10.83
C PRO A 303 -5.88 -21.13 11.28
N ALA A 304 -5.38 -20.53 12.33
CA ALA A 304 -4.19 -20.96 13.06
C ALA A 304 -4.52 -22.30 13.77
N VAL A 305 -4.93 -23.29 12.98
CA VAL A 305 -5.48 -24.57 13.44
C VAL A 305 -4.49 -25.71 13.26
N ILE A 306 -3.22 -25.39 13.02
CA ILE A 306 -2.17 -26.42 13.11
C ILE A 306 -1.41 -26.34 14.44
N ALA A 307 -1.54 -25.23 15.18
CA ALA A 307 -0.85 -25.07 16.45
C ALA A 307 -1.28 -26.04 17.57
N PRO A 308 -2.57 -26.40 17.78
CA PRO A 308 -2.92 -27.29 18.88
C PRO A 308 -2.60 -28.77 18.66
N ILE A 309 -2.43 -29.21 17.37
CA ILE A 309 -2.18 -30.64 17.10
C ILE A 309 -0.68 -30.94 17.06
N LEU A 310 0.18 -29.94 16.89
CA LEU A 310 1.64 -30.10 16.80
C LEU A 310 2.42 -29.38 17.92
N ALA A 311 1.75 -28.64 18.80
CA ALA A 311 2.42 -27.83 19.83
C ALA A 311 2.90 -28.62 21.06
N ASP A 312 2.33 -29.77 21.32
CA ASP A 312 2.75 -30.61 22.44
C ASP A 312 3.33 -31.91 21.89
N GLY A 313 4.60 -32.10 22.04
CA GLY A 313 5.49 -33.17 21.59
C GLY A 313 5.06 -34.63 21.59
N ASP A 314 3.76 -34.94 21.56
CA ASP A 314 3.19 -36.27 21.63
C ASP A 314 2.80 -36.93 20.29
N PHE A 315 2.99 -36.19 19.16
CA PHE A 315 2.71 -36.79 17.87
C PHE A 315 3.94 -37.54 17.37
N LYS A 316 3.98 -38.84 17.63
CA LYS A 316 5.01 -39.75 17.10
C LYS A 316 4.53 -40.39 15.80
N LEU A 317 5.36 -40.29 14.74
CA LEU A 317 5.12 -41.04 13.51
C LEU A 317 5.24 -42.55 13.83
N PRO A 318 4.29 -43.39 13.34
CA PRO A 318 4.37 -44.83 13.51
C PRO A 318 5.63 -45.40 12.84
N GLU A 319 6.36 -46.31 13.53
CA GLU A 319 7.55 -46.95 12.98
C GLU A 319 7.30 -47.80 11.73
N ALA A 320 6.06 -48.26 11.55
CA ALA A 320 5.65 -49.09 10.39
C ALA A 320 5.30 -48.31 9.13
N GLY A 321 5.49 -46.94 9.13
CA GLY A 321 5.10 -46.09 8.02
C GLY A 321 3.67 -45.54 8.16
N TRP A 322 3.37 -44.49 7.39
CA TRP A 322 2.09 -43.79 7.43
C TRP A 322 1.47 -43.67 6.04
N ASP A 323 0.25 -44.17 5.91
CA ASP A 323 -0.57 -43.91 4.71
C ASP A 323 -1.23 -42.51 4.82
N ILE A 324 -0.55 -41.50 4.26
CA ILE A 324 -1.04 -40.12 4.23
C ILE A 324 -2.38 -40.02 3.49
N GLU A 325 -2.59 -40.82 2.48
CA GLU A 325 -3.85 -40.85 1.69
C GLU A 325 -5.02 -41.37 2.53
N ALA A 326 -4.81 -42.45 3.28
CA ALA A 326 -5.82 -43.00 4.20
C ALA A 326 -6.15 -41.98 5.34
N PHE A 327 -5.15 -41.29 5.86
CA PHE A 327 -5.33 -40.26 6.85
C PHE A 327 -6.11 -39.05 6.31
N ASN A 328 -5.76 -38.54 5.13
CA ASN A 328 -6.50 -37.49 4.46
C ASN A 328 -7.97 -37.88 4.16
N ARG A 329 -8.21 -39.10 3.75
CA ARG A 329 -9.57 -39.64 3.56
C ARG A 329 -10.39 -39.59 4.85
N LYS A 330 -9.79 -40.00 5.97
CA LYS A 330 -10.43 -39.97 7.30
C LYS A 330 -10.79 -38.56 7.74
N ILE A 331 -9.86 -37.62 7.60
CA ILE A 331 -10.09 -36.19 7.94
C ILE A 331 -11.21 -35.58 7.10
N ILE A 332 -11.20 -35.83 5.77
CA ILE A 332 -12.24 -35.29 4.87
C ILE A 332 -13.62 -35.85 5.24
N ARG A 333 -13.71 -37.15 5.59
CA ARG A 333 -14.98 -37.79 5.99
C ARG A 333 -15.49 -37.19 7.30
N MET A 334 -14.64 -37.06 8.32
CA MET A 334 -15.00 -36.45 9.62
C MET A 334 -15.44 -34.98 9.45
N ALA A 335 -14.75 -34.21 8.59
CA ALA A 335 -15.12 -32.83 8.31
C ALA A 335 -16.46 -32.72 7.56
N LEU A 336 -16.77 -33.64 6.64
CA LEU A 336 -18.08 -33.73 5.97
C LEU A 336 -19.21 -34.04 6.96
N GLU A 337 -19.01 -35.01 7.83
CA GLU A 337 -19.97 -35.37 8.87
C GLU A 337 -20.24 -34.20 9.81
N LYS A 338 -19.17 -33.52 10.27
CA LYS A 338 -19.28 -32.33 11.12
C LYS A 338 -20.09 -31.20 10.50
N HIS A 339 -20.07 -31.06 9.19
CA HIS A 339 -20.79 -30.01 8.46
C HIS A 339 -22.03 -30.52 7.72
N GLY A 340 -22.57 -31.68 8.12
CA GLY A 340 -23.83 -32.23 7.57
C GLY A 340 -23.79 -32.45 6.07
N GLY A 341 -22.63 -32.81 5.50
CA GLY A 341 -22.45 -33.03 4.06
C GLY A 341 -22.29 -31.79 3.19
N ASN A 342 -22.27 -30.60 3.78
CA ASN A 342 -22.14 -29.35 3.05
C ASN A 342 -20.71 -29.15 2.53
N ARG A 343 -20.49 -29.41 1.24
CA ARG A 343 -19.17 -29.40 0.60
C ARG A 343 -18.49 -28.03 0.64
N THR A 344 -19.22 -26.93 0.58
CA THR A 344 -18.66 -25.59 0.63
C THR A 344 -18.17 -25.25 2.03
N LYS A 345 -18.98 -25.52 3.07
CA LYS A 345 -18.57 -25.35 4.47
C LYS A 345 -17.39 -26.26 4.84
N THR A 346 -17.40 -27.48 4.37
CA THR A 346 -16.31 -28.45 4.60
C THR A 346 -15.01 -28.02 3.92
N ALA A 347 -15.05 -27.53 2.68
CA ALA A 347 -13.87 -27.04 1.98
C ALA A 347 -13.25 -25.82 2.72
N ASN A 348 -14.08 -24.87 3.14
CA ASN A 348 -13.65 -23.74 3.94
C ASN A 348 -13.04 -24.16 5.28
N TYR A 349 -13.67 -25.13 5.97
CA TYR A 349 -13.18 -25.67 7.25
C TYR A 349 -11.82 -26.36 7.12
N LEU A 350 -11.58 -27.04 5.99
CA LEU A 350 -10.30 -27.71 5.70
C LEU A 350 -9.25 -26.80 5.05
N GLY A 351 -9.56 -25.52 4.81
CA GLY A 351 -8.65 -24.57 4.16
C GLY A 351 -8.32 -24.90 2.69
N ILE A 352 -9.19 -25.65 1.98
CA ILE A 352 -8.99 -26.07 0.59
C ILE A 352 -10.13 -25.56 -0.30
N SER A 353 -9.86 -25.41 -1.61
CA SER A 353 -10.92 -25.02 -2.53
C SER A 353 -11.95 -26.16 -2.70
N ARG A 354 -13.22 -25.79 -2.97
CA ARG A 354 -14.30 -26.76 -3.24
C ARG A 354 -13.92 -27.74 -4.35
N ARG A 355 -13.23 -27.27 -5.40
CA ARG A 355 -12.76 -28.09 -6.51
C ARG A 355 -11.75 -29.18 -6.07
N VAL A 356 -10.85 -28.81 -5.16
CA VAL A 356 -9.86 -29.74 -4.56
C VAL A 356 -10.58 -30.74 -3.68
N LEU A 357 -11.56 -30.32 -2.87
CA LEU A 357 -12.37 -31.24 -2.06
C LEU A 357 -13.13 -32.24 -2.95
N GLU A 358 -13.81 -31.77 -4.01
CA GLU A 358 -14.55 -32.63 -4.95
C GLU A 358 -13.63 -33.60 -5.69
N GLY A 359 -12.43 -33.17 -6.08
CA GLY A 359 -11.41 -34.02 -6.66
C GLY A 359 -10.93 -35.15 -5.73
N ARG A 360 -10.79 -34.83 -4.43
CA ARG A 360 -10.43 -35.84 -3.42
C ARG A 360 -11.58 -36.77 -3.06
N LEU A 361 -12.82 -36.25 -3.05
CA LEU A 361 -14.03 -37.09 -2.85
C LEU A 361 -14.29 -38.09 -3.97
N LYS A 362 -13.86 -37.81 -5.20
CA LYS A 362 -13.96 -38.76 -6.33
C LYS A 362 -12.96 -39.92 -6.22
N LYS A 363 -11.95 -39.81 -5.39
CA LYS A 363 -10.93 -40.83 -5.11
C LYS A 363 -11.17 -41.59 -3.82
N LEU A 364 -12.25 -41.25 -3.08
CA LEU A 364 -12.77 -41.93 -1.88
C LEU A 364 -13.68 -43.10 -2.26
#